data_5f928cd6c732af5084d6c27575e7961b
#
_entry.id   5f928cd6c732af5084d6c27575e7961b
#
_cell.length_a   1.000
_cell.length_b   1.000
_cell.length_c   1.000
_cell.angle_alpha   90.00
_cell.angle_beta   90.00
_cell.angle_gamma   90.00
#
_symmetry.space_group_name_H-M   'P 1'
#
loop_
_entity.id
_entity.type
_entity.pdbx_description
1 polymer ?
#
loop_
_entity_poly.entity_id
_entity_poly.type
_entity_poly.pdbx_seq_one_letter_code
_entity_poly.pdbx_strand_id
1 'polypeptide(L)'
;MGWPIRTACLLAHLGAIVLSSVLLAPRVQAAEGCTLGRVAELPIAMSGTQPIITAKINNQEARFVLDSGAFFSMMSAATAAEFNLRLRAAPFGFRLEGVGGSATAEVTTVKEFGIAGALIHNVDFLVGGSEVGGQGLIGQDFLERWDVEYDFAKGVARLFKPEGCRKSSLAYWLTPGQSFSEMEIEPVASARMHTIGEGYVNGQKIRVMFDSGAYTSVLSLKAAARAGIKTDSPGVTEAGYSSGIGRGVVKNYIANASSFKIGDTEEIKNARLRIADLDLLDADMLLGSDFFVSHHIFVSNSQRKLYLTYNGGPVFNLSKTTSATTAQATAAPPAAAQPAEPSKDEAPADHQAGEAAKEEHADADALARRGEASAARHDFEHALADLSRAVELRPDEPEYLFQRAMIYRQNGQADLAAADLDHTLTLNQDFLRAYMPRAEIRFHEKNVEGAIADLDAVDRLAPKQGDLRFALAQHYEAVNRFARAIAQYDLWIQSHPVDSKIAAALGERCRASAIENQDLAGGLADCNRALSIADKKNPNYGRLFENRGLLELRQTNYDRAVADFDAALKTMPKNAFALYGRGVAKTHKNKATEGEADMAEAVKLSPHIAAQFSARGLAPSTAP
;
A
#
# COMPACT_ATOMS: atom_id res chain seq x y z
N MET A 1 30.99 15.93 29.18
CA MET A 1 31.08 14.67 29.94
C MET A 1 30.35 13.61 29.12
N GLY A 2 31.11 12.87 28.33
CA GLY A 2 30.55 11.87 27.42
C GLY A 2 30.26 10.57 28.16
N TRP A 3 29.07 10.05 27.97
CA TRP A 3 28.75 8.69 28.36
C TRP A 3 28.73 7.81 27.10
N PRO A 4 29.40 6.67 27.11
CA PRO A 4 29.37 5.76 25.99
C PRO A 4 28.05 5.00 25.99
N ILE A 5 27.31 5.10 24.89
CA ILE A 5 26.16 4.26 24.58
C ILE A 5 26.71 2.83 24.41
N ARG A 6 26.51 1.99 25.39
CA ARG A 6 26.69 0.55 25.25
C ARG A 6 25.55 0.03 24.40
N THR A 7 25.85 -0.20 23.14
CA THR A 7 25.03 -0.95 22.20
C THR A 7 24.79 -2.34 22.77
N ALA A 8 23.62 -2.61 23.30
CA ALA A 8 23.23 -3.97 23.64
C ALA A 8 23.09 -4.74 22.33
N CYS A 9 24.02 -5.64 22.05
CA CYS A 9 23.91 -6.66 21.02
C CYS A 9 22.67 -7.51 21.30
N LEU A 10 21.57 -7.15 20.65
CA LEU A 10 20.45 -8.03 20.39
C LEU A 10 20.80 -8.77 19.13
N LEU A 11 21.57 -9.82 19.23
CA LEU A 11 21.75 -10.75 18.13
C LEU A 11 22.75 -11.79 18.56
N ALA A 12 22.32 -12.94 18.69
CA ALA A 12 23.00 -14.17 18.34
C ALA A 12 22.36 -15.35 19.08
N HIS A 13 21.17 -15.69 18.69
CA HIS A 13 20.79 -17.11 18.72
C HIS A 13 20.30 -17.44 17.32
N LEU A 14 21.26 -17.52 16.41
CA LEU A 14 21.10 -18.12 15.10
C LEU A 14 20.97 -19.63 15.30
N GLY A 15 19.73 -20.11 15.16
CA GLY A 15 19.52 -21.53 14.89
C GLY A 15 20.31 -21.91 13.64
N ALA A 16 21.08 -22.99 13.72
CA ALA A 16 21.81 -23.54 12.61
C ALA A 16 20.84 -23.80 11.44
N ILE A 17 21.09 -23.15 10.31
CA ILE A 17 20.40 -23.45 9.04
C ILE A 17 20.92 -24.83 8.60
N VAL A 18 20.13 -25.88 8.86
CA VAL A 18 20.36 -27.17 8.24
C VAL A 18 19.78 -27.10 6.83
N LEU A 19 20.61 -26.69 5.87
CA LEU A 19 20.32 -26.85 4.44
C LEU A 19 20.48 -28.35 4.09
N SER A 20 19.42 -29.12 4.25
CA SER A 20 19.33 -30.48 3.72
C SER A 20 18.46 -30.46 2.46
N SER A 21 19.11 -30.25 1.36
CA SER A 21 18.84 -30.60 -0.04
C SER A 21 19.40 -29.52 -0.96
N VAL A 22 20.66 -29.67 -1.32
CA VAL A 22 21.28 -28.94 -2.42
C VAL A 22 20.67 -29.50 -3.71
N LEU A 23 19.52 -28.97 -4.11
CA LEU A 23 19.14 -28.97 -5.51
C LEU A 23 20.19 -28.14 -6.23
N LEU A 24 20.83 -28.70 -7.25
CA LEU A 24 21.82 -28.04 -8.08
C LEU A 24 21.19 -26.77 -8.68
N ALA A 25 21.25 -25.65 -7.95
CA ALA A 25 20.79 -24.38 -8.45
C ALA A 25 21.64 -23.99 -9.67
N PRO A 26 21.04 -23.49 -10.75
CA PRO A 26 21.77 -23.11 -11.94
C PRO A 26 22.81 -22.06 -11.56
N ARG A 27 24.07 -22.32 -11.92
CA ARG A 27 25.18 -21.39 -11.74
C ARG A 27 25.26 -20.50 -12.96
N VAL A 28 25.16 -19.20 -12.77
CA VAL A 28 25.39 -18.22 -13.84
C VAL A 28 26.87 -17.83 -13.79
N GLN A 29 27.58 -18.03 -14.90
CA GLN A 29 28.99 -17.64 -15.01
C GLN A 29 29.05 -16.19 -15.49
N ALA A 30 29.37 -15.24 -14.59
CA ALA A 30 29.42 -13.80 -14.89
C ALA A 30 30.75 -13.40 -15.58
N ALA A 31 31.86 -14.10 -15.29
CA ALA A 31 33.19 -13.92 -15.93
C ALA A 31 34.09 -15.11 -15.55
N GLU A 32 35.27 -15.21 -16.17
CA GLU A 32 36.27 -16.22 -15.79
C GLU A 32 36.64 -16.11 -14.30
N GLY A 33 36.37 -17.16 -13.51
CA GLY A 33 36.63 -17.23 -12.07
C GLY A 33 35.57 -16.58 -11.16
N CYS A 34 34.47 -16.02 -11.72
CA CYS A 34 33.34 -15.48 -10.98
C CYS A 34 32.12 -16.37 -11.14
N THR A 35 31.56 -16.86 -10.04
CA THR A 35 30.34 -17.66 -10.04
C THR A 35 29.27 -16.99 -9.20
N LEU A 36 28.09 -16.75 -9.78
CA LEU A 36 26.90 -16.32 -9.08
C LEU A 36 26.08 -17.55 -8.66
N GLY A 37 26.21 -17.95 -7.42
CA GLY A 37 25.38 -19.01 -6.83
C GLY A 37 23.99 -18.46 -6.52
N ARG A 38 22.94 -18.81 -7.29
CA ARG A 38 21.57 -18.44 -6.96
C ARG A 38 21.08 -19.24 -5.76
N VAL A 39 20.78 -18.56 -4.66
CA VAL A 39 20.32 -19.14 -3.40
C VAL A 39 18.82 -19.36 -3.40
N ALA A 40 18.08 -18.35 -3.89
CA ALA A 40 16.63 -18.40 -3.94
C ALA A 40 16.09 -17.54 -5.09
N GLU A 41 14.90 -17.89 -5.54
CA GLU A 41 14.07 -17.06 -6.42
C GLU A 41 12.75 -16.81 -5.70
N LEU A 42 12.37 -15.53 -5.59
CA LEU A 42 11.17 -15.05 -4.94
C LEU A 42 10.22 -14.54 -6.03
N PRO A 43 9.16 -15.28 -6.36
CA PRO A 43 8.10 -14.77 -7.23
C PRO A 43 7.47 -13.53 -6.60
N ILE A 44 7.34 -12.46 -7.40
CA ILE A 44 6.76 -11.19 -7.00
C ILE A 44 5.39 -11.02 -7.65
N ALA A 45 4.35 -10.87 -6.81
CA ALA A 45 3.05 -10.37 -7.22
C ALA A 45 2.99 -8.87 -6.95
N MET A 46 2.53 -8.07 -7.91
CA MET A 46 2.43 -6.63 -7.72
C MET A 46 1.06 -6.23 -7.18
N SER A 47 1.02 -5.53 -6.04
CA SER A 47 -0.20 -4.91 -5.52
C SER A 47 -0.11 -3.39 -5.71
N GLY A 48 -0.64 -2.89 -6.83
CA GLY A 48 -0.28 -1.56 -7.33
C GLY A 48 1.20 -1.54 -7.70
N THR A 49 2.00 -0.73 -7.04
CA THR A 49 3.46 -0.72 -7.20
C THR A 49 4.20 -1.53 -6.12
N GLN A 50 3.53 -2.04 -5.09
CA GLN A 50 4.20 -2.81 -4.02
C GLN A 50 4.54 -4.24 -4.45
N PRO A 51 5.79 -4.68 -4.25
CA PRO A 51 6.21 -6.05 -4.51
C PRO A 51 5.83 -6.98 -3.36
N ILE A 52 4.93 -7.91 -3.63
CA ILE A 52 4.44 -8.88 -2.65
C ILE A 52 5.08 -10.24 -2.91
N ILE A 53 5.61 -10.84 -1.86
CA ILE A 53 6.05 -12.24 -1.85
C ILE A 53 5.12 -13.09 -0.99
N THR A 54 5.02 -14.37 -1.33
CA THR A 54 4.33 -15.36 -0.51
C THR A 54 5.34 -16.08 0.38
N ALA A 55 5.07 -16.10 1.67
CA ALA A 55 5.82 -16.84 2.68
C ALA A 55 4.87 -17.73 3.49
N LYS A 56 5.37 -18.49 4.45
CA LYS A 56 4.56 -19.30 5.37
C LYS A 56 4.92 -18.98 6.81
N ILE A 57 3.91 -18.73 7.64
CA ILE A 57 4.00 -18.61 9.08
C ILE A 57 3.42 -19.90 9.69
N ASN A 58 4.24 -20.74 10.34
CA ASN A 58 3.80 -22.00 10.94
C ASN A 58 2.95 -22.83 9.96
N ASN A 59 3.43 -22.96 8.73
CA ASN A 59 2.81 -23.68 7.60
C ASN A 59 1.52 -23.07 7.01
N GLN A 60 1.11 -21.89 7.44
CA GLN A 60 0.00 -21.14 6.85
C GLN A 60 0.56 -20.03 5.93
N GLU A 61 -0.05 -19.82 4.77
CA GLU A 61 0.38 -18.79 3.82
C GLU A 61 0.19 -17.39 4.38
N ALA A 62 1.18 -16.53 4.11
CA ALA A 62 1.18 -15.14 4.48
C ALA A 62 1.85 -14.30 3.39
N ARG A 63 1.34 -13.11 3.14
CA ARG A 63 1.81 -12.19 2.10
C ARG A 63 2.63 -11.06 2.72
N PHE A 64 3.86 -10.91 2.27
CA PHE A 64 4.79 -9.91 2.77
C PHE A 64 5.23 -8.96 1.66
N VAL A 65 5.38 -7.68 1.98
CA VAL A 65 6.07 -6.74 1.10
C VAL A 65 7.57 -7.03 1.13
N LEU A 66 8.21 -7.07 -0.02
CA LEU A 66 9.67 -7.10 -0.11
C LEU A 66 10.19 -5.67 -0.01
N ASP A 67 10.75 -5.31 1.15
CA ASP A 67 11.03 -3.93 1.55
C ASP A 67 12.51 -3.70 1.83
N SER A 68 13.24 -3.17 0.84
CA SER A 68 14.65 -2.82 0.98
C SER A 68 14.89 -1.51 1.76
N GLY A 69 13.84 -0.76 2.05
CA GLY A 69 13.89 0.46 2.87
C GLY A 69 13.63 0.22 4.36
N ALA A 70 13.13 -0.94 4.76
CA ALA A 70 12.94 -1.28 6.15
C ALA A 70 14.19 -1.93 6.76
N PHE A 71 14.56 -1.54 7.97
CA PHE A 71 15.68 -2.18 8.70
C PHE A 71 15.35 -3.60 9.13
N PHE A 72 14.15 -3.80 9.67
CA PHE A 72 13.71 -5.05 10.27
C PHE A 72 12.49 -5.59 9.56
N SER A 73 12.45 -6.90 9.44
CA SER A 73 11.22 -7.61 9.05
C SER A 73 10.18 -7.43 10.15
N MET A 74 8.94 -7.11 9.75
CA MET A 74 7.89 -6.78 10.69
C MET A 74 6.52 -7.22 10.20
N MET A 75 5.56 -7.28 11.13
CA MET A 75 4.15 -7.54 10.86
C MET A 75 3.25 -6.65 11.70
N SER A 76 1.99 -6.51 11.31
CA SER A 76 1.01 -5.80 12.12
C SER A 76 0.61 -6.60 13.37
N ALA A 77 0.08 -5.92 14.40
CA ALA A 77 -0.49 -6.59 15.56
C ALA A 77 -1.68 -7.49 15.15
N ALA A 78 -2.45 -7.08 14.14
CA ALA A 78 -3.54 -7.86 13.57
C ALA A 78 -3.03 -9.17 12.97
N THR A 79 -1.95 -9.13 12.18
CA THR A 79 -1.31 -10.32 11.63
C THR A 79 -0.81 -11.25 12.74
N ALA A 80 -0.12 -10.72 13.75
CA ALA A 80 0.34 -11.53 14.87
C ALA A 80 -0.83 -12.24 15.59
N ALA A 81 -1.96 -11.56 15.74
CA ALA A 81 -3.18 -12.13 16.33
C ALA A 81 -3.83 -13.17 15.40
N GLU A 82 -3.88 -12.93 14.09
CA GLU A 82 -4.40 -13.86 13.07
C GLU A 82 -3.67 -15.22 13.12
N PHE A 83 -2.33 -15.18 13.22
CA PHE A 83 -1.50 -16.38 13.32
C PHE A 83 -1.30 -16.90 14.76
N ASN A 84 -2.05 -16.38 15.74
CA ASN A 84 -1.97 -16.76 17.16
C ASN A 84 -0.53 -16.67 17.73
N LEU A 85 0.22 -15.65 17.34
CA LEU A 85 1.58 -15.42 17.79
C LEU A 85 1.61 -14.71 19.15
N ARG A 86 2.54 -15.10 20.02
CA ARG A 86 2.71 -14.46 21.32
C ARG A 86 3.57 -13.22 21.19
N LEU A 87 3.05 -12.09 21.66
CA LEU A 87 3.78 -10.84 21.72
C LEU A 87 4.60 -10.76 23.02
N ARG A 88 5.75 -10.13 22.93
CA ARG A 88 6.62 -9.75 24.04
C ARG A 88 7.10 -8.31 23.84
N ALA A 89 7.35 -7.61 24.93
CA ALA A 89 7.82 -6.24 24.85
C ALA A 89 9.16 -6.16 24.09
N ALA A 90 9.28 -5.16 23.21
CA ALA A 90 10.56 -4.79 22.64
C ALA A 90 11.50 -4.23 23.75
N PRO A 91 12.83 -4.20 23.53
CA PRO A 91 13.76 -3.61 24.47
C PRO A 91 13.37 -2.19 24.87
N PHE A 92 13.62 -1.83 26.12
CA PHE A 92 13.29 -0.51 26.65
C PHE A 92 13.89 0.62 25.78
N GLY A 93 13.05 1.55 25.39
CA GLY A 93 13.43 2.69 24.53
C GLY A 93 13.44 2.41 23.03
N PHE A 94 13.16 1.18 22.60
CA PHE A 94 13.05 0.87 21.17
C PHE A 94 11.75 1.45 20.59
N ARG A 95 11.87 2.14 19.47
CA ARG A 95 10.74 2.72 18.71
C ARG A 95 10.94 2.47 17.23
N LEU A 96 9.83 2.23 16.53
CA LEU A 96 9.81 2.25 15.08
C LEU A 96 9.69 3.70 14.61
N GLU A 97 10.47 4.06 13.61
CA GLU A 97 10.40 5.38 12.99
C GLU A 97 10.08 5.25 11.50
N GLY A 98 9.28 6.18 10.98
CA GLY A 98 8.90 6.22 9.58
C GLY A 98 8.29 7.57 9.20
N VAL A 99 7.71 7.67 8.00
CA VAL A 99 7.19 8.91 7.40
C VAL A 99 6.16 9.62 8.29
N GLY A 100 5.35 8.88 9.03
CA GLY A 100 4.34 9.42 9.95
C GLY A 100 4.85 9.69 11.37
N GLY A 101 6.15 9.56 11.66
CA GLY A 101 6.74 9.73 12.98
C GLY A 101 7.13 8.41 13.64
N SER A 102 6.99 8.32 14.96
CA SER A 102 7.42 7.14 15.72
C SER A 102 6.24 6.35 16.30
N ALA A 103 6.40 5.02 16.37
CA ALA A 103 5.45 4.09 16.98
C ALA A 103 6.15 3.17 17.99
N THR A 104 5.39 2.61 18.94
CA THR A 104 5.87 1.56 19.83
C THR A 104 5.96 0.25 19.06
N ALA A 105 6.91 -0.61 19.45
CA ALA A 105 7.07 -1.94 18.90
C ALA A 105 6.95 -3.01 19.99
N GLU A 106 6.49 -4.17 19.57
CA GLU A 106 6.59 -5.44 20.28
C GLU A 106 7.40 -6.41 19.43
N VAL A 107 7.65 -7.59 19.92
CA VAL A 107 8.38 -8.64 19.20
C VAL A 107 7.59 -9.93 19.28
N THR A 108 7.57 -10.68 18.19
CA THR A 108 7.07 -12.06 18.18
C THR A 108 8.08 -13.00 17.56
N THR A 109 8.02 -14.29 17.92
CA THR A 109 8.84 -15.32 17.32
C THR A 109 7.97 -16.30 16.53
N VAL A 110 8.19 -16.37 15.23
CA VAL A 110 7.62 -17.37 14.34
C VAL A 110 8.44 -18.65 14.45
N LYS A 111 7.81 -19.75 14.87
CA LYS A 111 8.52 -21.03 15.08
C LYS A 111 9.04 -21.62 13.77
N GLU A 112 8.23 -21.56 12.74
CA GLU A 112 8.56 -22.06 11.41
C GLU A 112 8.18 -20.99 10.37
N PHE A 113 9.21 -20.38 9.77
CA PHE A 113 9.05 -19.39 8.72
C PHE A 113 9.52 -19.99 7.39
N GLY A 114 8.58 -20.19 6.47
CA GLY A 114 8.86 -20.72 5.14
C GLY A 114 8.97 -19.59 4.11
N ILE A 115 10.07 -19.52 3.37
CA ILE A 115 10.29 -18.55 2.29
C ILE A 115 11.10 -19.19 1.16
N ALA A 116 10.66 -19.02 -0.09
CA ALA A 116 11.35 -19.56 -1.28
C ALA A 116 11.74 -21.06 -1.17
N GLY A 117 10.88 -21.86 -0.58
CA GLY A 117 11.14 -23.29 -0.36
C GLY A 117 12.08 -23.62 0.81
N ALA A 118 12.69 -22.62 1.44
CA ALA A 118 13.47 -22.80 2.67
C ALA A 118 12.56 -22.69 3.90
N LEU A 119 12.88 -23.45 4.95
CA LEU A 119 12.25 -23.39 6.26
C LEU A 119 13.25 -22.87 7.29
N ILE A 120 12.92 -21.77 7.94
CA ILE A 120 13.76 -21.13 8.97
C ILE A 120 13.04 -21.22 10.31
N HIS A 121 13.74 -21.65 11.34
CA HIS A 121 13.16 -21.82 12.67
C HIS A 121 13.44 -20.64 13.58
N ASN A 122 12.44 -20.29 14.41
CA ASN A 122 12.53 -19.27 15.45
C ASN A 122 12.97 -17.90 14.92
N VAL A 123 12.24 -17.40 13.93
CA VAL A 123 12.48 -16.07 13.34
C VAL A 123 11.75 -15.02 14.16
N ASP A 124 12.46 -14.02 14.65
CA ASP A 124 11.88 -12.87 15.33
C ASP A 124 11.40 -11.83 14.32
N PHE A 125 10.19 -11.33 14.54
CA PHE A 125 9.58 -10.22 13.80
C PHE A 125 9.27 -9.09 14.78
N LEU A 126 9.49 -7.85 14.36
CA LEU A 126 8.90 -6.71 15.02
C LEU A 126 7.39 -6.70 14.76
N VAL A 127 6.64 -6.28 15.78
CA VAL A 127 5.19 -6.14 15.69
C VAL A 127 4.82 -4.72 16.01
N GLY A 128 4.19 -4.04 15.06
CA GLY A 128 3.77 -2.65 15.20
C GLY A 128 3.64 -1.98 13.85
N GLY A 129 3.03 -0.79 13.85
CA GLY A 129 2.66 -0.15 12.60
C GLY A 129 1.47 -0.86 11.94
N SER A 130 0.76 -0.14 11.10
CA SER A 130 -0.47 -0.62 10.46
C SER A 130 -0.38 -0.55 8.95
N GLU A 131 0.55 0.20 8.42
CA GLU A 131 0.68 0.45 6.99
C GLU A 131 1.88 -0.29 6.39
N VAL A 132 1.99 -1.58 6.75
CA VAL A 132 3.08 -2.44 6.25
C VAL A 132 2.77 -3.06 4.88
N GLY A 133 1.59 -2.82 4.32
CA GLY A 133 1.16 -3.41 3.06
C GLY A 133 1.09 -4.95 3.13
N GLY A 134 -0.11 -5.53 3.12
CA GLY A 134 -0.27 -6.97 3.36
C GLY A 134 -0.16 -7.35 4.83
N GLN A 135 0.29 -8.57 5.14
CA GLN A 135 0.38 -9.10 6.50
C GLN A 135 1.70 -8.71 7.20
N GLY A 136 2.68 -8.23 6.44
CA GLY A 136 3.97 -7.80 6.97
C GLY A 136 4.93 -7.38 5.87
N LEU A 137 6.18 -7.16 6.24
CA LEU A 137 7.27 -6.87 5.31
C LEU A 137 8.53 -7.65 5.67
N ILE A 138 9.34 -7.94 4.66
CA ILE A 138 10.67 -8.53 4.79
C ILE A 138 11.70 -7.44 4.53
N GLY A 139 12.47 -7.11 5.56
CA GLY A 139 13.42 -6.01 5.57
C GLY A 139 14.87 -6.41 5.36
N GLN A 140 15.77 -5.47 5.63
CA GLN A 140 17.20 -5.61 5.43
C GLN A 140 17.86 -6.61 6.40
N ASP A 141 17.31 -6.85 7.58
CA ASP A 141 17.77 -7.90 8.49
C ASP A 141 17.77 -9.30 7.84
N PHE A 142 16.96 -9.49 6.79
CA PHE A 142 16.97 -10.67 5.94
C PHE A 142 17.77 -10.44 4.64
N LEU A 143 17.55 -9.30 3.94
CA LEU A 143 18.06 -9.06 2.60
C LEU A 143 19.57 -8.78 2.56
N GLU A 144 20.13 -8.07 3.55
CA GLU A 144 21.54 -7.66 3.56
C GLU A 144 22.56 -8.82 3.53
N ARG A 145 22.09 -10.04 3.84
CA ARG A 145 22.92 -11.26 3.87
C ARG A 145 23.27 -11.77 2.48
N TRP A 146 22.63 -11.24 1.45
CA TRP A 146 22.69 -11.70 0.07
C TRP A 146 22.99 -10.54 -0.87
N ASP A 147 23.51 -10.87 -2.04
CA ASP A 147 23.38 -9.97 -3.17
C ASP A 147 21.98 -10.15 -3.74
N VAL A 148 21.25 -9.05 -3.96
CA VAL A 148 19.81 -9.09 -4.28
C VAL A 148 19.56 -8.49 -5.66
N GLU A 149 18.93 -9.27 -6.52
CA GLU A 149 18.42 -8.83 -7.81
C GLU A 149 16.93 -8.52 -7.68
N TYR A 150 16.53 -7.36 -8.16
CA TYR A 150 15.15 -6.92 -8.28
C TYR A 150 14.82 -6.76 -9.76
N ASP A 151 14.10 -7.72 -10.35
CA ASP A 151 13.58 -7.70 -11.71
C ASP A 151 12.04 -7.71 -11.65
N PHE A 152 11.47 -6.59 -11.16
CA PHE A 152 10.03 -6.48 -10.99
C PHE A 152 9.29 -6.45 -12.34
N ALA A 153 9.96 -6.07 -13.41
CA ALA A 153 9.41 -6.16 -14.76
C ALA A 153 9.11 -7.60 -15.18
N LYS A 154 9.84 -8.58 -14.63
CA LYS A 154 9.58 -10.01 -14.79
C LYS A 154 8.87 -10.66 -13.61
N GLY A 155 8.44 -9.87 -12.62
CA GLY A 155 7.75 -10.37 -11.43
C GLY A 155 8.64 -11.28 -10.58
N VAL A 156 9.90 -10.93 -10.37
CA VAL A 156 10.83 -11.77 -9.60
C VAL A 156 11.89 -10.96 -8.87
N ALA A 157 12.27 -11.42 -7.68
CA ALA A 157 13.52 -11.06 -7.04
C ALA A 157 14.38 -12.32 -6.82
N ARG A 158 15.69 -12.20 -6.86
CA ARG A 158 16.62 -13.32 -6.68
C ARG A 158 17.69 -13.00 -5.68
N LEU A 159 18.03 -14.00 -4.86
CA LEU A 159 19.07 -13.92 -3.85
C LEU A 159 20.30 -14.69 -4.33
N PHE A 160 21.47 -14.06 -4.26
CA PHE A 160 22.71 -14.63 -4.74
C PHE A 160 23.78 -14.65 -3.65
N LYS A 161 24.67 -15.64 -3.77
CA LYS A 161 25.95 -15.71 -3.03
C LYS A 161 27.07 -15.78 -4.06
N PRO A 162 27.74 -14.65 -4.39
CA PRO A 162 28.81 -14.63 -5.37
C PRO A 162 30.11 -15.21 -4.77
N GLU A 163 30.85 -15.96 -5.60
CA GLU A 163 32.16 -16.52 -5.28
C GLU A 163 33.18 -16.10 -6.33
N GLY A 164 34.33 -15.58 -5.88
CA GLY A 164 35.41 -15.13 -6.79
C GLY A 164 35.14 -13.83 -7.55
N CYS A 165 34.07 -13.09 -7.25
CA CYS A 165 33.52 -12.02 -8.09
C CYS A 165 34.03 -10.59 -7.79
N ARG A 166 35.00 -10.41 -6.91
CA ARG A 166 35.41 -9.08 -6.39
C ARG A 166 35.70 -8.00 -7.45
N LYS A 167 36.14 -8.39 -8.65
CA LYS A 167 36.53 -7.45 -9.74
C LYS A 167 35.68 -7.59 -10.97
N SER A 168 34.69 -8.49 -10.99
CA SER A 168 33.83 -8.75 -12.13
C SER A 168 32.55 -7.96 -11.99
N SER A 169 32.03 -7.39 -13.09
CA SER A 169 30.67 -6.86 -13.13
C SER A 169 29.67 -7.98 -12.87
N LEU A 170 28.69 -7.72 -12.01
CA LEU A 170 27.62 -8.68 -11.71
C LEU A 170 26.35 -8.42 -12.52
N ALA A 171 26.39 -7.52 -13.48
CA ALA A 171 25.29 -7.26 -14.42
C ALA A 171 25.20 -8.37 -15.49
N TYR A 172 24.96 -9.60 -15.06
CA TYR A 172 25.03 -10.82 -15.89
C TYR A 172 23.87 -10.96 -16.90
N TRP A 173 22.80 -10.18 -16.73
CA TRP A 173 21.61 -10.18 -17.60
C TRP A 173 21.79 -9.36 -18.88
N LEU A 174 22.92 -8.64 -19.01
CA LEU A 174 23.18 -7.76 -20.13
C LEU A 174 23.40 -8.54 -21.42
N THR A 175 22.83 -8.03 -22.48
CA THR A 175 23.17 -8.46 -23.85
C THR A 175 24.37 -7.69 -24.38
N PRO A 176 25.18 -8.26 -25.32
CA PRO A 176 26.31 -7.56 -25.91
C PRO A 176 25.90 -6.19 -26.48
N GLY A 177 26.56 -5.13 -26.03
CA GLY A 177 26.30 -3.75 -26.46
C GLY A 177 25.23 -3.01 -25.65
N GLN A 178 24.58 -3.64 -24.71
CA GLN A 178 23.66 -2.98 -23.79
C GLN A 178 24.44 -2.18 -22.73
N SER A 179 24.09 -0.91 -22.56
CA SER A 179 24.63 -0.07 -21.50
C SER A 179 23.92 -0.34 -20.15
N PHE A 180 24.65 -0.18 -19.08
CA PHE A 180 24.11 -0.22 -17.71
C PHE A 180 24.73 0.91 -16.91
N SER A 181 24.11 1.24 -15.78
CA SER A 181 24.64 2.21 -14.83
C SER A 181 25.18 1.47 -13.61
N GLU A 182 26.35 1.90 -13.14
CA GLU A 182 26.99 1.37 -11.93
C GLU A 182 27.14 2.49 -10.90
N MET A 183 27.03 2.17 -9.63
CA MET A 183 27.30 3.09 -8.54
C MET A 183 27.84 2.36 -7.31
N GLU A 184 28.65 3.06 -6.51
CA GLU A 184 29.03 2.59 -5.18
C GLU A 184 27.88 2.82 -4.21
N ILE A 185 27.66 1.85 -3.31
CA ILE A 185 26.75 1.99 -2.17
C ILE A 185 27.53 2.15 -0.88
N GLU A 186 26.95 2.91 0.06
CA GLU A 186 27.59 3.16 1.35
C GLU A 186 27.74 1.86 2.14
N PRO A 187 28.79 1.73 2.97
CA PRO A 187 28.96 0.57 3.83
C PRO A 187 27.79 0.43 4.79
N VAL A 188 27.24 -0.78 4.88
CA VAL A 188 26.27 -1.12 5.92
C VAL A 188 26.97 -1.01 7.29
N ALA A 189 26.37 -0.25 8.20
CA ALA A 189 26.77 -0.17 9.60
C ALA A 189 25.63 -0.72 10.47
N SER A 190 25.95 -1.27 11.62
CA SER A 190 24.94 -1.89 12.53
C SER A 190 23.77 -0.98 12.93
N ALA A 191 23.88 0.33 12.70
CA ALA A 191 22.82 1.31 12.88
C ALA A 191 22.26 1.88 11.55
N ARG A 192 22.70 1.37 10.38
CA ARG A 192 22.37 1.89 9.03
C ARG A 192 22.41 0.74 8.04
N MET A 193 21.32 0.03 7.93
CA MET A 193 21.18 -1.12 7.02
C MET A 193 20.56 -0.79 5.67
N HIS A 194 20.26 0.50 5.39
CA HIS A 194 19.70 0.91 4.11
C HIS A 194 20.71 0.84 2.97
N THR A 195 20.23 0.47 1.79
CA THR A 195 20.99 0.61 0.55
C THR A 195 20.99 2.08 0.13
N ILE A 196 22.11 2.77 0.36
CA ILE A 196 22.27 4.20 0.04
C ILE A 196 23.37 4.36 -1.00
N GLY A 197 23.07 5.13 -2.02
CA GLY A 197 23.98 5.50 -3.07
C GLY A 197 23.97 7.00 -3.36
N GLU A 198 24.62 7.40 -4.44
CA GLU A 198 24.82 8.78 -4.85
C GLU A 198 24.00 9.11 -6.10
N GLY A 199 23.33 10.25 -6.10
CA GLY A 199 22.60 10.77 -7.27
C GLY A 199 22.72 12.29 -7.37
N TYR A 200 22.13 12.86 -8.41
CA TYR A 200 22.18 14.30 -8.67
C TYR A 200 20.81 14.81 -9.14
N VAL A 201 20.35 15.94 -8.60
CA VAL A 201 19.19 16.69 -9.08
C VAL A 201 19.66 18.06 -9.50
N ASN A 202 19.42 18.46 -10.75
CA ASN A 202 19.92 19.70 -11.35
C ASN A 202 21.43 19.90 -11.15
N GLY A 203 22.21 18.82 -11.20
CA GLY A 203 23.66 18.84 -10.93
C GLY A 203 24.04 18.92 -9.45
N GLN A 204 23.09 19.08 -8.53
CA GLN A 204 23.32 19.07 -7.10
C GLN A 204 23.37 17.63 -6.59
N LYS A 205 24.47 17.25 -5.92
CA LYS A 205 24.65 15.95 -5.29
C LYS A 205 23.63 15.69 -4.20
N ILE A 206 23.05 14.49 -4.20
CA ILE A 206 22.12 13.97 -3.21
C ILE A 206 22.47 12.55 -2.80
N ARG A 207 22.08 12.16 -1.58
CA ARG A 207 22.12 10.77 -1.10
C ARG A 207 20.76 10.12 -1.38
N VAL A 208 20.79 8.95 -2.01
CA VAL A 208 19.61 8.26 -2.50
C VAL A 208 19.46 6.93 -1.79
N MET A 209 18.33 6.71 -1.15
CA MET A 209 17.95 5.43 -0.52
C MET A 209 17.08 4.63 -1.48
N PHE A 210 17.41 3.36 -1.68
CA PHE A 210 16.62 2.41 -2.47
C PHE A 210 15.64 1.67 -1.57
N ASP A 211 14.33 1.93 -1.78
CA ASP A 211 13.24 1.45 -0.93
C ASP A 211 12.15 0.80 -1.77
N SER A 212 12.24 -0.51 -1.95
CA SER A 212 11.26 -1.28 -2.73
C SER A 212 9.89 -1.39 -2.04
N GLY A 213 9.80 -1.10 -0.75
CA GLY A 213 8.55 -1.09 0.02
C GLY A 213 7.72 0.19 -0.14
N ALA A 214 8.37 1.31 -0.47
CA ALA A 214 7.67 2.58 -0.69
C ALA A 214 6.95 2.60 -2.05
N TYR A 215 5.71 3.05 -2.09
CA TYR A 215 4.91 3.12 -3.33
C TYR A 215 5.48 4.07 -4.39
N THR A 216 6.11 5.17 -3.95
CA THR A 216 6.56 6.26 -4.84
C THR A 216 7.87 6.84 -4.37
N SER A 217 8.68 7.27 -5.34
CA SER A 217 9.91 8.01 -5.11
C SER A 217 9.62 9.43 -4.61
N VAL A 218 10.40 9.92 -3.62
CA VAL A 218 10.20 11.23 -3.01
C VAL A 218 11.54 11.89 -2.68
N LEU A 219 11.72 13.13 -3.12
CA LEU A 219 12.85 13.99 -2.76
C LEU A 219 12.46 14.86 -1.55
N SER A 220 13.33 14.97 -0.56
CA SER A 220 13.07 15.85 0.59
C SER A 220 13.05 17.34 0.18
N LEU A 221 12.20 18.16 0.82
CA LEU A 221 12.18 19.61 0.55
C LEU A 221 13.54 20.26 0.79
N LYS A 222 14.33 19.76 1.74
CA LYS A 222 15.69 20.25 2.01
C LYS A 222 16.60 20.04 0.80
N ALA A 223 16.56 18.84 0.20
CA ALA A 223 17.35 18.52 -0.98
C ALA A 223 16.83 19.24 -2.22
N ALA A 224 15.52 19.32 -2.40
CA ALA A 224 14.89 20.08 -3.48
C ALA A 224 15.33 21.54 -3.45
N ALA A 225 15.34 22.19 -2.27
CA ALA A 225 15.79 23.58 -2.11
C ALA A 225 17.28 23.76 -2.49
N ARG A 226 18.16 22.80 -2.14
CA ARG A 226 19.57 22.82 -2.57
C ARG A 226 19.71 22.70 -4.09
N ALA A 227 18.81 21.97 -4.74
CA ALA A 227 18.74 21.82 -6.20
C ALA A 227 17.99 22.97 -6.89
N GLY A 228 17.63 24.05 -6.16
CA GLY A 228 16.96 25.23 -6.70
C GLY A 228 15.45 25.06 -6.88
N ILE A 229 14.84 24.03 -6.29
CA ILE A 229 13.41 23.73 -6.39
C ILE A 229 12.73 24.08 -5.05
N LYS A 230 11.74 24.98 -5.06
CA LYS A 230 10.96 25.38 -3.89
C LYS A 230 9.47 25.13 -4.14
N THR A 231 8.67 25.04 -3.09
CA THR A 231 7.22 24.80 -3.20
C THR A 231 6.45 25.92 -3.90
N ASP A 232 7.00 27.12 -3.93
CA ASP A 232 6.48 28.30 -4.63
C ASP A 232 7.09 28.52 -6.03
N SER A 233 8.00 27.63 -6.48
CA SER A 233 8.62 27.72 -7.81
C SER A 233 7.57 27.49 -8.91
N PRO A 234 7.72 28.17 -10.08
CA PRO A 234 6.83 27.98 -11.22
C PRO A 234 6.73 26.50 -11.63
N GLY A 235 5.52 26.01 -11.86
CA GLY A 235 5.25 24.62 -12.26
C GLY A 235 5.22 23.60 -11.12
N VAL A 236 5.42 24.03 -9.86
CA VAL A 236 5.18 23.18 -8.68
C VAL A 236 3.68 23.14 -8.37
N THR A 237 3.15 21.94 -8.20
CA THR A 237 1.72 21.70 -7.90
C THR A 237 1.55 20.81 -6.68
N GLU A 238 0.50 21.04 -5.91
CA GLU A 238 0.15 20.15 -4.79
C GLU A 238 -0.27 18.78 -5.28
N ALA A 239 0.18 17.71 -4.61
CA ALA A 239 -0.01 16.31 -5.02
C ALA A 239 -0.54 15.40 -3.88
N GLY A 240 -1.31 15.96 -2.97
CA GLY A 240 -1.91 15.22 -1.87
C GLY A 240 -0.98 15.00 -0.69
N TYR A 241 -1.19 13.91 0.05
CA TYR A 241 -0.47 13.60 1.28
C TYR A 241 0.06 12.19 1.25
N SER A 242 1.18 11.94 1.92
CA SER A 242 1.72 10.62 2.22
C SER A 242 1.64 10.33 3.71
N SER A 243 1.47 9.05 4.04
CA SER A 243 1.55 8.50 5.40
C SER A 243 2.52 7.32 5.42
N GLY A 244 2.82 6.82 6.60
CA GLY A 244 3.66 5.65 6.82
C GLY A 244 3.66 5.30 8.31
N ILE A 245 4.68 4.61 8.81
CA ILE A 245 4.79 4.31 10.24
C ILE A 245 4.68 5.61 11.04
N GLY A 246 3.82 5.61 12.06
CA GLY A 246 3.47 6.78 12.84
C GLY A 246 2.07 7.33 12.51
N ARG A 247 1.69 8.46 13.13
CA ARG A 247 0.34 9.05 12.99
C ARG A 247 0.31 10.32 12.13
N GLY A 248 1.48 10.82 11.74
CA GLY A 248 1.62 12.03 10.95
C GLY A 248 1.34 11.79 9.47
N VAL A 249 0.98 12.88 8.79
CA VAL A 249 0.86 12.93 7.33
C VAL A 249 1.75 14.02 6.79
N VAL A 250 2.30 13.81 5.60
CA VAL A 250 3.24 14.72 4.95
C VAL A 250 2.65 15.18 3.63
N LYS A 251 2.61 16.52 3.43
CA LYS A 251 2.12 17.12 2.20
C LYS A 251 3.11 16.95 1.07
N ASN A 252 2.62 16.49 -0.09
CA ASN A 252 3.41 16.27 -1.29
C ASN A 252 3.17 17.35 -2.34
N TYR A 253 4.19 17.57 -3.15
CA TYR A 253 4.15 18.42 -4.32
C TYR A 253 4.80 17.69 -5.50
N ILE A 254 4.42 18.02 -6.73
CA ILE A 254 5.11 17.63 -7.96
C ILE A 254 5.89 18.84 -8.46
N ALA A 255 7.16 18.64 -8.72
CA ALA A 255 8.09 19.67 -9.21
C ALA A 255 8.80 19.20 -10.48
N ASN A 256 9.24 20.14 -11.31
CA ASN A 256 10.08 19.87 -12.46
C ASN A 256 11.54 20.09 -12.09
N ALA A 257 12.39 19.11 -12.40
CA ALA A 257 13.84 19.20 -12.36
C ALA A 257 14.40 19.17 -13.80
N SER A 258 15.42 19.96 -14.09
CA SER A 258 16.06 19.95 -15.42
C SER A 258 16.73 18.59 -15.69
N SER A 259 17.27 17.95 -14.63
CA SER A 259 17.81 16.60 -14.70
C SER A 259 17.72 15.88 -13.35
N PHE A 260 17.59 14.56 -13.43
CA PHE A 260 17.87 13.61 -12.36
C PHE A 260 18.88 12.60 -12.88
N LYS A 261 19.99 12.42 -12.19
CA LYS A 261 21.02 11.43 -12.54
C LYS A 261 21.22 10.45 -11.40
N ILE A 262 21.34 9.16 -11.75
CA ILE A 262 21.64 8.06 -10.82
C ILE A 262 22.74 7.18 -11.41
N GLY A 263 23.74 6.81 -10.60
CA GLY A 263 24.90 6.09 -11.08
C GLY A 263 25.75 6.91 -12.08
N ASP A 264 26.51 6.21 -12.91
CA ASP A 264 27.47 6.84 -13.84
C ASP A 264 26.86 7.24 -15.19
N THR A 265 25.88 6.50 -15.70
CA THR A 265 25.33 6.70 -17.05
C THR A 265 23.85 7.10 -17.10
N GLU A 266 23.04 6.76 -16.09
CA GLU A 266 21.59 7.02 -16.10
C GLU A 266 21.28 8.48 -15.82
N GLU A 267 20.75 9.21 -16.82
CA GLU A 267 20.30 10.60 -16.68
C GLU A 267 18.93 10.81 -17.31
N ILE A 268 17.98 11.28 -16.49
CA ILE A 268 16.62 11.62 -16.89
C ILE A 268 16.51 13.14 -17.01
N LYS A 269 16.37 13.65 -18.24
CA LYS A 269 16.17 15.07 -18.51
C LYS A 269 14.72 15.47 -18.32
N ASN A 270 14.50 16.69 -17.83
CA ASN A 270 13.17 17.22 -17.54
C ASN A 270 12.35 16.30 -16.61
N ALA A 271 13.02 15.78 -15.59
CA ALA A 271 12.41 14.86 -14.63
C ALA A 271 11.31 15.57 -13.82
N ARG A 272 10.17 14.93 -13.70
CA ARG A 272 9.13 15.34 -12.77
C ARG A 272 9.27 14.54 -11.50
N LEU A 273 9.46 15.21 -10.38
CA LEU A 273 9.75 14.60 -9.09
C LEU A 273 8.66 14.94 -8.08
N ARG A 274 8.32 13.97 -7.22
CA ARG A 274 7.57 14.23 -5.99
C ARG A 274 8.52 14.80 -4.96
N ILE A 275 8.12 15.89 -4.31
CA ILE A 275 8.87 16.50 -3.22
C ILE A 275 8.00 16.62 -1.97
N ALA A 276 8.59 16.43 -0.78
CA ALA A 276 7.84 16.48 0.48
C ALA A 276 8.73 16.87 1.67
N ASP A 277 8.11 17.34 2.75
CA ASP A 277 8.80 17.64 4.02
C ASP A 277 9.07 16.34 4.80
N LEU A 278 10.01 15.56 4.29
CA LEU A 278 10.42 14.30 4.86
C LEU A 278 11.78 14.43 5.53
N ASP A 279 11.90 13.87 6.72
CA ASP A 279 13.18 13.60 7.34
C ASP A 279 13.54 12.13 7.10
N LEU A 280 14.37 11.90 6.09
CA LEU A 280 14.81 10.56 5.69
C LEU A 280 16.05 10.11 6.49
N LEU A 281 16.30 10.73 7.65
CA LEU A 281 17.45 10.49 8.54
C LEU A 281 18.79 10.64 7.82
N ASP A 282 19.13 9.68 6.98
CA ASP A 282 20.44 9.56 6.31
C ASP A 282 20.39 9.78 4.79
N ALA A 283 19.23 10.07 4.20
CA ALA A 283 19.07 10.25 2.76
C ALA A 283 18.40 11.59 2.41
N ASP A 284 18.60 12.01 1.18
CA ASP A 284 17.96 13.19 0.58
C ASP A 284 16.74 12.82 -0.26
N MET A 285 16.78 11.63 -0.85
CA MET A 285 15.74 11.09 -1.72
C MET A 285 15.52 9.61 -1.43
N LEU A 286 14.26 9.21 -1.47
CA LEU A 286 13.85 7.83 -1.46
C LEU A 286 13.44 7.45 -2.89
N LEU A 287 14.03 6.38 -3.44
CA LEU A 287 13.60 5.74 -4.69
C LEU A 287 12.70 4.57 -4.34
N GLY A 288 11.42 4.73 -4.65
CA GLY A 288 10.38 3.76 -4.36
C GLY A 288 10.17 2.72 -5.47
N SER A 289 9.16 1.89 -5.27
CA SER A 289 8.78 0.85 -6.23
C SER A 289 8.47 1.35 -7.62
N ASP A 290 8.02 2.60 -7.77
CA ASP A 290 7.84 3.22 -9.08
C ASP A 290 9.16 3.31 -9.88
N PHE A 291 10.30 3.44 -9.19
CA PHE A 291 11.62 3.34 -9.80
C PHE A 291 12.00 1.88 -10.08
N PHE A 292 11.74 0.96 -9.14
CA PHE A 292 12.09 -0.46 -9.28
C PHE A 292 11.34 -1.15 -10.43
N VAL A 293 10.06 -0.82 -10.68
CA VAL A 293 9.31 -1.45 -11.79
C VAL A 293 9.81 -1.00 -13.17
N SER A 294 10.47 0.17 -13.26
CA SER A 294 11.05 0.69 -14.49
C SER A 294 12.52 0.30 -14.70
N HIS A 295 13.15 -0.36 -13.71
CA HIS A 295 14.55 -0.75 -13.74
C HIS A 295 14.76 -2.21 -13.33
N HIS A 296 15.79 -2.82 -13.91
CA HIS A 296 16.38 -4.03 -13.39
C HIS A 296 17.54 -3.63 -12.48
N ILE A 297 17.48 -3.97 -11.22
CA ILE A 297 18.42 -3.52 -10.19
C ILE A 297 19.09 -4.73 -9.54
N PHE A 298 20.41 -4.71 -9.45
CA PHE A 298 21.19 -5.70 -8.71
C PHE A 298 22.00 -4.99 -7.63
N VAL A 299 21.64 -5.24 -6.37
CA VAL A 299 22.36 -4.73 -5.20
C VAL A 299 23.38 -5.77 -4.77
N SER A 300 24.65 -5.49 -4.99
CA SER A 300 25.76 -6.33 -4.53
C SER A 300 26.28 -5.84 -3.17
N ASN A 301 25.76 -6.41 -2.10
CA ASN A 301 26.27 -6.19 -0.75
C ASN A 301 27.72 -6.69 -0.60
N SER A 302 28.07 -7.74 -1.34
CA SER A 302 29.43 -8.32 -1.34
C SER A 302 30.49 -7.43 -1.96
N GLN A 303 30.14 -6.62 -2.97
CA GLN A 303 31.04 -5.66 -3.63
C GLN A 303 30.81 -4.21 -3.18
N ARG A 304 29.72 -3.92 -2.48
CA ARG A 304 29.21 -2.58 -2.16
C ARG A 304 28.97 -1.76 -3.44
N LYS A 305 28.27 -2.38 -4.39
CA LYS A 305 27.91 -1.79 -5.67
C LYS A 305 26.46 -2.06 -6.02
N LEU A 306 25.90 -1.18 -6.79
CA LEU A 306 24.61 -1.36 -7.40
C LEU A 306 24.75 -1.25 -8.92
N TYR A 307 24.11 -2.18 -9.62
CA TYR A 307 24.04 -2.24 -11.07
C TYR A 307 22.59 -2.06 -11.49
N LEU A 308 22.32 -1.23 -12.47
CA LEU A 308 20.96 -1.01 -12.95
C LEU A 308 20.90 -0.83 -14.47
N THR A 309 19.77 -1.26 -15.04
CA THR A 309 19.39 -1.01 -16.42
C THR A 309 17.94 -0.55 -16.48
N TYR A 310 17.66 0.36 -17.41
CA TYR A 310 16.30 0.83 -17.64
C TYR A 310 15.52 -0.20 -18.47
N ASN A 311 14.35 -0.62 -17.96
CA ASN A 311 13.45 -1.61 -18.57
C ASN A 311 12.30 -0.99 -19.37
N GLY A 312 12.20 0.35 -19.40
CA GLY A 312 11.11 1.07 -20.07
C GLY A 312 9.98 1.49 -19.14
N GLY A 313 9.07 2.29 -19.67
CA GLY A 313 7.95 2.87 -18.93
C GLY A 313 8.28 4.16 -18.17
N PRO A 314 7.31 4.77 -17.47
CA PRO A 314 7.55 5.95 -16.67
C PRO A 314 8.42 5.62 -15.44
N VAL A 315 9.46 6.44 -15.21
CA VAL A 315 10.40 6.20 -14.10
C VAL A 315 9.80 6.60 -12.74
N PHE A 316 8.95 7.62 -12.72
CA PHE A 316 8.30 8.08 -11.48
C PHE A 316 6.78 8.06 -11.61
N ASN A 317 6.11 7.48 -10.62
CA ASN A 317 4.65 7.54 -10.56
C ASN A 317 4.21 8.88 -9.98
N LEU A 318 3.67 9.75 -10.85
CA LEU A 318 3.22 11.10 -10.51
C LEU A 318 1.69 11.22 -10.42
N SER A 319 0.97 10.12 -10.44
CA SER A 319 -0.47 10.13 -10.19
C SER A 319 -0.73 10.79 -8.83
N LYS A 320 -1.79 11.61 -8.76
CA LYS A 320 -2.25 12.14 -7.48
C LYS A 320 -2.57 10.93 -6.60
N THR A 321 -1.99 10.85 -5.43
CA THR A 321 -2.45 9.94 -4.38
C THR A 321 -3.83 10.43 -3.95
N THR A 322 -4.85 10.06 -4.70
CA THR A 322 -6.24 10.19 -4.29
C THR A 322 -6.53 8.98 -3.41
N SER A 323 -6.62 9.22 -2.12
CA SER A 323 -7.57 8.44 -1.31
C SER A 323 -8.86 8.39 -2.12
N ALA A 324 -9.36 7.20 -2.38
CA ALA A 324 -10.46 6.94 -3.29
C ALA A 324 -11.62 7.92 -3.11
N THR A 325 -11.81 8.80 -4.06
CA THR A 325 -13.03 9.54 -4.27
C THR A 325 -13.09 9.94 -5.75
N THR A 326 -13.94 9.22 -6.47
CA THR A 326 -14.58 9.54 -7.74
C THR A 326 -13.95 10.59 -8.66
N ALA A 327 -13.46 10.16 -9.83
CA ALA A 327 -13.38 11.00 -11.02
C ALA A 327 -13.99 10.24 -12.19
N GLN A 328 -15.05 10.83 -12.75
CA GLN A 328 -15.63 10.49 -14.04
C GLN A 328 -14.62 10.77 -15.16
N ALA A 329 -14.41 9.83 -16.04
CA ALA A 329 -13.82 10.08 -17.35
C ALA A 329 -14.70 9.43 -18.43
N THR A 330 -15.23 10.28 -19.27
CA THR A 330 -15.91 9.93 -20.51
C THR A 330 -14.89 9.70 -21.61
N ALA A 331 -14.84 8.51 -22.20
CA ALA A 331 -14.29 8.29 -23.54
C ALA A 331 -14.92 7.04 -24.17
N ALA A 332 -15.29 7.15 -25.43
CA ALA A 332 -16.00 6.16 -26.21
C ALA A 332 -15.08 5.02 -26.70
N PRO A 333 -15.61 3.83 -26.98
CA PRO A 333 -14.84 2.63 -27.28
C PRO A 333 -14.43 2.49 -28.75
N PRO A 334 -13.30 1.84 -29.05
CA PRO A 334 -13.03 1.30 -30.37
C PRO A 334 -13.54 -0.14 -30.50
N ALA A 335 -13.88 -0.51 -31.72
CA ALA A 335 -14.61 -1.69 -32.13
C ALA A 335 -13.85 -3.01 -31.95
N ALA A 336 -14.63 -4.06 -31.66
CA ALA A 336 -14.20 -5.43 -31.49
C ALA A 336 -13.66 -6.08 -32.76
N ALA A 337 -12.55 -6.83 -32.65
CA ALA A 337 -12.05 -7.76 -33.65
C ALA A 337 -12.49 -9.20 -33.33
N GLN A 338 -12.93 -9.91 -34.36
CA GLN A 338 -13.43 -11.30 -34.28
C GLN A 338 -12.33 -12.34 -34.17
N PRO A 339 -12.57 -13.49 -33.54
CA PRO A 339 -11.58 -14.54 -33.39
C PRO A 339 -11.47 -15.45 -34.61
N ALA A 340 -10.26 -15.95 -34.89
CA ALA A 340 -9.97 -16.97 -35.88
C ALA A 340 -10.02 -18.38 -35.29
N GLU A 341 -10.55 -19.35 -36.03
CA GLU A 341 -10.74 -20.75 -35.64
C GLU A 341 -9.44 -21.57 -35.64
N PRO A 342 -9.33 -22.63 -34.79
CA PRO A 342 -8.13 -23.47 -34.72
C PRO A 342 -8.18 -24.67 -35.66
N SER A 343 -7.03 -25.04 -36.23
CA SER A 343 -6.82 -26.31 -36.98
C SER A 343 -6.39 -27.45 -36.03
N LYS A 344 -7.00 -28.61 -36.23
CA LYS A 344 -6.70 -29.87 -35.53
C LYS A 344 -5.49 -30.54 -36.17
N ASP A 345 -4.60 -31.11 -35.34
CA ASP A 345 -3.95 -32.40 -35.65
C ASP A 345 -3.42 -33.09 -34.37
N GLU A 346 -3.34 -34.43 -34.45
CA GLU A 346 -3.44 -35.42 -33.39
C GLU A 346 -2.18 -35.69 -32.54
N ALA A 347 -2.43 -36.32 -31.36
CA ALA A 347 -1.48 -36.75 -30.32
C ALA A 347 -0.63 -38.00 -30.72
N PRO A 348 0.46 -38.33 -29.95
CA PRO A 348 0.31 -39.29 -28.86
C PRO A 348 1.25 -39.20 -27.63
N ALA A 349 0.82 -39.80 -26.53
CA ALA A 349 1.53 -40.56 -25.50
C ALA A 349 1.88 -39.96 -24.13
N ASP A 350 1.41 -40.63 -23.13
CA ASP A 350 1.15 -40.42 -21.69
C ASP A 350 2.32 -40.07 -20.74
N HIS A 351 3.57 -40.06 -21.14
CA HIS A 351 4.70 -39.68 -20.28
C HIS A 351 5.21 -38.24 -20.52
N GLN A 352 4.89 -37.64 -21.65
CA GLN A 352 5.20 -36.24 -21.96
C GLN A 352 4.15 -35.26 -21.39
N ALA A 353 2.93 -35.71 -21.10
CA ALA A 353 1.85 -34.88 -20.59
C ALA A 353 2.14 -34.29 -19.21
N GLY A 354 2.86 -34.99 -18.35
CA GLY A 354 3.20 -34.48 -17.00
C GLY A 354 4.29 -33.39 -16.98
N GLU A 355 5.24 -33.46 -17.92
CA GLU A 355 6.28 -32.42 -18.05
C GLU A 355 5.76 -31.22 -18.85
N ALA A 356 5.02 -31.43 -19.92
CA ALA A 356 4.34 -30.40 -20.68
C ALA A 356 3.34 -29.59 -19.83
N ALA A 357 2.54 -30.28 -19.00
CA ALA A 357 1.64 -29.60 -18.05
C ALA A 357 2.40 -28.76 -17.01
N LYS A 358 3.56 -29.21 -16.53
CA LYS A 358 4.41 -28.42 -15.62
C LYS A 358 5.04 -27.22 -16.31
N GLU A 359 5.45 -27.34 -17.57
CA GLU A 359 5.95 -26.23 -18.37
C GLU A 359 4.84 -25.21 -18.68
N GLU A 360 3.65 -25.66 -19.09
CA GLU A 360 2.48 -24.76 -19.28
C GLU A 360 2.07 -24.05 -17.99
N HIS A 361 2.14 -24.71 -16.84
CA HIS A 361 1.89 -24.07 -15.54
C HIS A 361 2.93 -23.00 -15.21
N ALA A 362 4.20 -23.28 -15.44
CA ALA A 362 5.27 -22.33 -15.21
C ALA A 362 5.16 -21.11 -16.14
N ASP A 363 4.74 -21.31 -17.38
CA ASP A 363 4.53 -20.26 -18.36
C ASP A 363 3.32 -19.37 -18.00
N ALA A 364 2.21 -19.93 -17.54
CA ALA A 364 1.03 -19.18 -17.13
C ALA A 364 1.33 -18.28 -15.92
N ASP A 365 2.02 -18.81 -14.91
CA ASP A 365 2.43 -18.04 -13.73
C ASP A 365 3.41 -16.91 -14.10
N ALA A 366 4.34 -17.15 -15.03
CA ALA A 366 5.28 -16.13 -15.51
C ALA A 366 4.56 -15.02 -16.27
N LEU A 367 3.59 -15.38 -17.13
CA LEU A 367 2.75 -14.42 -17.84
C LEU A 367 1.93 -13.57 -16.87
N ALA A 368 1.30 -14.17 -15.86
CA ALA A 368 0.50 -13.46 -14.86
C ALA A 368 1.35 -12.43 -14.10
N ARG A 369 2.53 -12.80 -13.61
CA ARG A 369 3.46 -11.89 -12.93
C ARG A 369 3.94 -10.75 -13.86
N ARG A 370 4.25 -11.07 -15.14
CA ARG A 370 4.66 -10.05 -16.12
C ARG A 370 3.51 -9.09 -16.42
N GLY A 371 2.28 -9.59 -16.50
CA GLY A 371 1.07 -8.77 -16.65
C GLY A 371 0.87 -7.82 -15.47
N GLU A 372 1.00 -8.28 -14.23
CA GLU A 372 0.94 -7.40 -13.04
C GLU A 372 2.04 -6.33 -13.05
N ALA A 373 3.26 -6.71 -13.42
CA ALA A 373 4.36 -5.76 -13.51
C ALA A 373 4.13 -4.72 -14.63
N SER A 374 3.54 -5.10 -15.75
CA SER A 374 3.13 -4.18 -16.82
C SER A 374 2.04 -3.22 -16.33
N ALA A 375 1.05 -3.71 -15.59
CA ALA A 375 0.02 -2.87 -14.97
C ALA A 375 0.60 -1.88 -13.96
N ALA A 376 1.59 -2.27 -13.17
CA ALA A 376 2.28 -1.38 -12.24
C ALA A 376 3.00 -0.22 -12.96
N ARG A 377 3.39 -0.41 -14.22
CA ARG A 377 3.91 0.63 -15.12
C ARG A 377 2.83 1.39 -15.89
N HIS A 378 1.54 1.14 -15.62
CA HIS A 378 0.38 1.64 -16.38
C HIS A 378 0.33 1.19 -17.85
N ASP A 379 1.02 0.12 -18.19
CA ASP A 379 0.96 -0.53 -19.49
C ASP A 379 -0.15 -1.58 -19.50
N PHE A 380 -1.39 -1.11 -19.56
CA PHE A 380 -2.57 -1.97 -19.46
C PHE A 380 -2.77 -2.86 -20.68
N GLU A 381 -2.25 -2.47 -21.84
CA GLU A 381 -2.34 -3.26 -23.08
C GLU A 381 -1.55 -4.57 -22.93
N HIS A 382 -0.26 -4.49 -22.63
CA HIS A 382 0.56 -5.68 -22.40
C HIS A 382 0.12 -6.48 -21.17
N ALA A 383 -0.32 -5.78 -20.11
CA ALA A 383 -0.84 -6.43 -18.90
C ALA A 383 -2.05 -7.33 -19.20
N LEU A 384 -3.03 -6.82 -19.95
CA LEU A 384 -4.23 -7.57 -20.33
C LEU A 384 -3.92 -8.68 -21.35
N ALA A 385 -2.98 -8.47 -22.27
CA ALA A 385 -2.54 -9.51 -23.20
C ALA A 385 -1.91 -10.69 -22.46
N ASP A 386 -0.99 -10.43 -21.54
CA ASP A 386 -0.31 -11.46 -20.75
C ASP A 386 -1.27 -12.24 -19.84
N LEU A 387 -2.14 -11.53 -19.12
CA LEU A 387 -3.13 -12.17 -18.25
C LEU A 387 -4.21 -12.92 -19.02
N SER A 388 -4.62 -12.43 -20.19
CA SER A 388 -5.54 -13.20 -21.05
C SER A 388 -4.90 -14.48 -21.52
N ARG A 389 -3.62 -14.46 -21.87
CA ARG A 389 -2.90 -15.68 -22.23
C ARG A 389 -2.71 -16.63 -21.05
N ALA A 390 -2.47 -16.12 -19.84
CA ALA A 390 -2.43 -16.93 -18.62
C ALA A 390 -3.78 -17.63 -18.35
N VAL A 391 -4.90 -16.90 -18.51
CA VAL A 391 -6.26 -17.47 -18.40
C VAL A 391 -6.54 -18.50 -19.48
N GLU A 392 -6.09 -18.30 -20.73
CA GLU A 392 -6.23 -19.30 -21.80
C GLU A 392 -5.48 -20.59 -21.47
N LEU A 393 -4.27 -20.49 -20.91
CA LEU A 393 -3.49 -21.65 -20.52
C LEU A 393 -4.09 -22.39 -19.32
N ARG A 394 -4.68 -21.64 -18.38
CA ARG A 394 -5.29 -22.18 -17.15
C ARG A 394 -6.63 -21.50 -16.85
N PRO A 395 -7.70 -21.90 -17.53
CA PRO A 395 -9.01 -21.23 -17.39
C PRO A 395 -9.68 -21.46 -16.02
N ASP A 396 -9.28 -22.50 -15.30
CA ASP A 396 -9.82 -22.86 -13.98
C ASP A 396 -9.03 -22.24 -12.82
N GLU A 397 -8.06 -21.35 -13.09
CA GLU A 397 -7.27 -20.69 -12.06
C GLU A 397 -7.91 -19.36 -11.67
N PRO A 398 -8.56 -19.26 -10.50
CA PRO A 398 -9.29 -18.07 -10.09
C PRO A 398 -8.37 -16.85 -9.86
N GLU A 399 -7.10 -17.07 -9.55
CA GLU A 399 -6.12 -16.01 -9.33
C GLU A 399 -5.90 -15.16 -10.59
N TYR A 400 -5.77 -15.77 -11.78
CA TYR A 400 -5.54 -15.01 -13.02
C TYR A 400 -6.74 -14.21 -13.46
N LEU A 401 -7.95 -14.77 -13.29
CA LEU A 401 -9.21 -14.03 -13.53
C LEU A 401 -9.30 -12.83 -12.59
N PHE A 402 -9.01 -13.02 -11.31
CA PHE A 402 -8.99 -11.93 -10.34
C PHE A 402 -7.96 -10.85 -10.71
N GLN A 403 -6.74 -11.23 -11.05
CA GLN A 403 -5.68 -10.28 -11.45
C GLN A 403 -6.11 -9.50 -12.70
N ARG A 404 -6.68 -10.17 -13.72
CA ARG A 404 -7.18 -9.51 -14.92
C ARG A 404 -8.35 -8.57 -14.62
N ALA A 405 -9.25 -8.96 -13.74
CA ALA A 405 -10.33 -8.11 -13.26
C ALA A 405 -9.82 -6.82 -12.60
N MET A 406 -8.75 -6.91 -11.79
CA MET A 406 -8.15 -5.72 -11.17
C MET A 406 -7.57 -4.76 -12.21
N ILE A 407 -7.00 -5.28 -13.28
CA ILE A 407 -6.46 -4.46 -14.37
C ILE A 407 -7.59 -3.85 -15.20
N TYR A 408 -8.64 -4.61 -15.53
CA TYR A 408 -9.83 -4.08 -16.17
C TYR A 408 -10.42 -2.91 -15.36
N ARG A 409 -10.51 -3.05 -14.03
CA ARG A 409 -10.99 -2.00 -13.13
C ARG A 409 -10.10 -0.76 -13.17
N GLN A 410 -8.77 -0.91 -13.13
CA GLN A 410 -7.82 0.21 -13.23
C GLN A 410 -7.91 0.91 -14.60
N ASN A 411 -8.20 0.17 -15.66
CA ASN A 411 -8.36 0.67 -17.03
C ASN A 411 -9.79 1.20 -17.31
N GLY A 412 -10.66 1.26 -16.29
CA GLY A 412 -12.02 1.79 -16.41
C GLY A 412 -13.03 0.86 -17.09
N GLN A 413 -12.71 -0.42 -17.27
CA GLN A 413 -13.53 -1.44 -17.94
C GLN A 413 -14.33 -2.25 -16.89
N ALA A 414 -15.27 -1.59 -16.21
CA ALA A 414 -15.99 -2.14 -15.06
C ALA A 414 -16.77 -3.43 -15.39
N ASP A 415 -17.42 -3.49 -16.57
CA ASP A 415 -18.23 -4.65 -16.97
C ASP A 415 -17.38 -5.92 -17.14
N LEU A 416 -16.18 -5.78 -17.76
CA LEU A 416 -15.24 -6.88 -17.91
C LEU A 416 -14.64 -7.32 -16.56
N ALA A 417 -14.37 -6.35 -15.67
CA ALA A 417 -13.92 -6.65 -14.32
C ALA A 417 -15.00 -7.42 -13.54
N ALA A 418 -16.26 -7.02 -13.64
CA ALA A 418 -17.38 -7.73 -13.00
C ALA A 418 -17.50 -9.18 -13.49
N ALA A 419 -17.41 -9.40 -14.80
CA ALA A 419 -17.49 -10.73 -15.40
C ALA A 419 -16.36 -11.67 -14.90
N ASP A 420 -15.11 -11.18 -14.86
CA ASP A 420 -13.99 -11.96 -14.35
C ASP A 420 -14.11 -12.22 -12.82
N LEU A 421 -14.62 -11.26 -12.04
CA LEU A 421 -14.88 -11.45 -10.60
C LEU A 421 -16.00 -12.46 -10.34
N ASP A 422 -17.08 -12.45 -11.14
CA ASP A 422 -18.14 -13.44 -11.07
C ASP A 422 -17.63 -14.85 -11.41
N HIS A 423 -16.77 -14.95 -12.42
CA HIS A 423 -16.13 -16.23 -12.77
C HIS A 423 -15.18 -16.69 -11.68
N THR A 424 -14.32 -15.81 -11.13
CA THR A 424 -13.44 -16.08 -9.98
C THR A 424 -14.22 -16.70 -8.83
N LEU A 425 -15.37 -16.10 -8.47
CA LEU A 425 -16.20 -16.56 -7.36
C LEU A 425 -17.07 -17.78 -7.69
N THR A 426 -17.27 -18.08 -8.96
CA THR A 426 -17.85 -19.35 -9.41
C THR A 426 -16.89 -20.49 -9.23
N LEU A 427 -15.60 -20.29 -9.54
CA LEU A 427 -14.54 -21.27 -9.36
C LEU A 427 -14.19 -21.47 -7.88
N ASN A 428 -14.13 -20.38 -7.12
CA ASN A 428 -13.79 -20.40 -5.69
C ASN A 428 -14.62 -19.39 -4.89
N GLN A 429 -15.66 -19.88 -4.20
CA GLN A 429 -16.54 -19.07 -3.36
C GLN A 429 -15.86 -18.50 -2.11
N ASP A 430 -14.72 -19.05 -1.69
CA ASP A 430 -13.94 -18.57 -0.56
C ASP A 430 -12.82 -17.60 -0.99
N PHE A 431 -12.81 -17.17 -2.25
CA PHE A 431 -11.84 -16.20 -2.77
C PHE A 431 -12.15 -14.78 -2.24
N LEU A 432 -11.79 -14.55 -0.98
CA LEU A 432 -12.10 -13.35 -0.20
C LEU A 432 -11.83 -12.04 -0.94
N ARG A 433 -10.70 -11.97 -1.67
CA ARG A 433 -10.24 -10.74 -2.35
C ARG A 433 -11.15 -10.26 -3.47
N ALA A 434 -11.98 -11.14 -4.06
CA ALA A 434 -12.85 -10.78 -5.17
C ALA A 434 -14.15 -10.08 -4.74
N TYR A 435 -14.60 -10.29 -3.52
CA TYR A 435 -15.91 -9.78 -3.07
C TYR A 435 -15.96 -8.25 -2.96
N MET A 436 -14.96 -7.59 -2.32
CA MET A 436 -15.00 -6.14 -2.15
C MET A 436 -14.95 -5.38 -3.48
N PRO A 437 -14.05 -5.71 -4.43
CA PRO A 437 -14.06 -5.07 -5.75
C PRO A 437 -15.39 -5.26 -6.50
N ARG A 438 -16.02 -6.46 -6.38
CA ARG A 438 -17.32 -6.71 -6.99
C ARG A 438 -18.43 -5.92 -6.30
N ALA A 439 -18.39 -5.81 -4.98
CA ALA A 439 -19.34 -4.96 -4.23
C ALA A 439 -19.27 -3.49 -4.66
N GLU A 440 -18.06 -2.96 -4.88
CA GLU A 440 -17.89 -1.59 -5.40
C GLU A 440 -18.52 -1.41 -6.78
N ILE A 441 -18.27 -2.33 -7.72
CA ILE A 441 -18.86 -2.29 -9.06
C ILE A 441 -20.39 -2.34 -8.96
N ARG A 442 -20.93 -3.31 -8.23
CA ARG A 442 -22.39 -3.48 -8.02
C ARG A 442 -23.03 -2.24 -7.40
N PHE A 443 -22.35 -1.59 -6.46
CA PHE A 443 -22.83 -0.35 -5.85
C PHE A 443 -22.91 0.79 -6.88
N HIS A 444 -21.92 0.95 -7.75
CA HIS A 444 -21.93 1.93 -8.83
C HIS A 444 -23.02 1.65 -9.87
N GLU A 445 -23.31 0.39 -10.12
CA GLU A 445 -24.42 -0.06 -10.97
C GLU A 445 -25.80 0.06 -10.31
N LYS A 446 -25.85 0.60 -9.07
CA LYS A 446 -27.07 0.71 -8.25
C LYS A 446 -27.67 -0.64 -7.83
N ASN A 447 -26.92 -1.72 -7.95
CA ASN A 447 -27.26 -3.03 -7.39
C ASN A 447 -26.85 -3.10 -5.92
N VAL A 448 -27.55 -2.36 -5.07
CA VAL A 448 -27.19 -2.21 -3.65
C VAL A 448 -27.33 -3.53 -2.90
N GLU A 449 -28.33 -4.34 -3.20
CA GLU A 449 -28.53 -5.64 -2.52
C GLU A 449 -27.41 -6.64 -2.88
N GLY A 450 -26.99 -6.66 -4.15
CA GLY A 450 -25.83 -7.45 -4.57
C GLY A 450 -24.53 -7.00 -3.91
N ALA A 451 -24.33 -5.68 -3.76
CA ALA A 451 -23.17 -5.15 -3.04
C ALA A 451 -23.18 -5.57 -1.56
N ILE A 452 -24.33 -5.48 -0.89
CA ILE A 452 -24.48 -5.92 0.52
C ILE A 452 -24.17 -7.41 0.66
N ALA A 453 -24.66 -8.25 -0.24
CA ALA A 453 -24.41 -9.69 -0.20
C ALA A 453 -22.91 -10.02 -0.31
N ASP A 454 -22.16 -9.28 -1.15
CA ASP A 454 -20.71 -9.42 -1.25
C ASP A 454 -20.00 -8.95 0.02
N LEU A 455 -20.41 -7.83 0.62
CA LEU A 455 -19.85 -7.35 1.89
C LEU A 455 -20.14 -8.35 3.04
N ASP A 456 -21.31 -8.99 3.04
CA ASP A 456 -21.65 -10.04 4.01
C ASP A 456 -20.77 -11.29 3.83
N ALA A 457 -20.38 -11.62 2.60
CA ALA A 457 -19.43 -12.68 2.33
C ALA A 457 -18.04 -12.32 2.87
N VAL A 458 -17.60 -11.06 2.69
CA VAL A 458 -16.34 -10.57 3.30
C VAL A 458 -16.40 -10.67 4.83
N ASP A 459 -17.49 -10.24 5.46
CA ASP A 459 -17.65 -10.31 6.93
C ASP A 459 -17.53 -11.74 7.46
N ARG A 460 -18.11 -12.69 6.73
CA ARG A 460 -18.08 -14.11 7.09
C ARG A 460 -16.68 -14.73 6.92
N LEU A 461 -15.98 -14.40 5.84
CA LEU A 461 -14.71 -15.02 5.44
C LEU A 461 -13.49 -14.35 6.06
N ALA A 462 -13.53 -13.03 6.28
CA ALA A 462 -12.38 -12.29 6.79
C ALA A 462 -12.08 -12.62 8.26
N PRO A 463 -10.79 -12.75 8.64
CA PRO A 463 -10.40 -12.88 10.04
C PRO A 463 -10.95 -11.74 10.89
N LYS A 464 -11.35 -12.04 12.13
CA LYS A 464 -11.91 -11.02 13.04
C LYS A 464 -10.91 -9.92 13.36
N GLN A 465 -9.62 -10.23 13.37
CA GLN A 465 -8.52 -9.31 13.67
C GLN A 465 -7.93 -8.66 12.41
N GLY A 466 -8.44 -8.99 11.22
CA GLY A 466 -7.84 -8.58 9.96
C GLY A 466 -7.93 -7.07 9.69
N ASP A 467 -6.89 -6.53 9.04
CA ASP A 467 -6.81 -5.13 8.59
C ASP A 467 -7.99 -4.72 7.68
N LEU A 468 -8.52 -5.68 6.95
CA LEU A 468 -9.66 -5.51 6.04
C LEU A 468 -10.93 -4.98 6.72
N ARG A 469 -11.10 -5.19 8.05
CA ARG A 469 -12.28 -4.77 8.81
C ARG A 469 -12.55 -3.27 8.75
N PHE A 470 -11.49 -2.45 8.71
CA PHE A 470 -11.65 -1.00 8.55
C PHE A 470 -12.25 -0.63 7.18
N ALA A 471 -11.72 -1.20 6.10
CA ALA A 471 -12.26 -0.98 4.76
C ALA A 471 -13.70 -1.52 4.63
N LEU A 472 -13.96 -2.71 5.18
CA LEU A 472 -15.30 -3.29 5.20
C LEU A 472 -16.31 -2.39 5.91
N ALA A 473 -15.92 -1.78 7.04
CA ALA A 473 -16.77 -0.80 7.74
C ALA A 473 -17.14 0.39 6.83
N GLN A 474 -16.14 0.95 6.12
CA GLN A 474 -16.37 2.05 5.19
C GLN A 474 -17.31 1.67 4.03
N HIS A 475 -17.20 0.45 3.51
CA HIS A 475 -18.10 -0.05 2.47
C HIS A 475 -19.53 -0.26 3.00
N TYR A 476 -19.71 -0.77 4.21
CA TYR A 476 -21.03 -0.83 4.84
C TYR A 476 -21.64 0.57 5.03
N GLU A 477 -20.85 1.58 5.39
CA GLU A 477 -21.33 2.96 5.45
C GLU A 477 -21.78 3.49 4.08
N ALA A 478 -21.02 3.19 3.01
CA ALA A 478 -21.35 3.60 1.65
C ALA A 478 -22.73 3.07 1.20
N VAL A 479 -23.08 1.87 1.65
CA VAL A 479 -24.40 1.26 1.39
C VAL A 479 -25.43 1.53 2.52
N ASN A 480 -25.16 2.51 3.39
CA ASN A 480 -26.01 2.92 4.53
C ASN A 480 -26.34 1.77 5.52
N ARG A 481 -25.41 0.86 5.77
CA ARG A 481 -25.51 -0.21 6.78
C ARG A 481 -24.66 0.13 8.01
N PHE A 482 -24.97 1.25 8.69
CA PHE A 482 -24.15 1.82 9.77
C PHE A 482 -24.03 0.89 10.98
N ALA A 483 -25.07 0.16 11.36
CA ALA A 483 -24.98 -0.81 12.44
C ALA A 483 -23.94 -1.91 12.16
N ARG A 484 -23.84 -2.37 10.89
CA ARG A 484 -22.81 -3.32 10.49
C ARG A 484 -21.42 -2.66 10.46
N ALA A 485 -21.34 -1.41 9.99
CA ALA A 485 -20.10 -0.65 10.02
C ALA A 485 -19.54 -0.51 11.45
N ILE A 486 -20.38 -0.19 12.43
CA ILE A 486 -20.02 -0.12 13.86
C ILE A 486 -19.39 -1.45 14.31
N ALA A 487 -20.03 -2.59 14.00
CA ALA A 487 -19.49 -3.90 14.36
C ALA A 487 -18.10 -4.18 13.75
N GLN A 488 -17.84 -3.73 12.52
CA GLN A 488 -16.53 -3.87 11.88
C GLN A 488 -15.48 -2.94 12.51
N TYR A 489 -15.87 -1.69 12.83
CA TYR A 489 -14.99 -0.78 13.56
C TYR A 489 -14.64 -1.31 14.95
N ASP A 490 -15.58 -1.95 15.65
CA ASP A 490 -15.35 -2.58 16.96
C ASP A 490 -14.23 -3.62 16.87
N LEU A 491 -14.34 -4.55 15.91
CA LEU A 491 -13.34 -5.59 15.66
C LEU A 491 -11.98 -4.99 15.33
N TRP A 492 -11.97 -3.98 14.44
CA TRP A 492 -10.74 -3.35 14.00
C TRP A 492 -10.05 -2.55 15.12
N ILE A 493 -10.80 -1.75 15.88
CA ILE A 493 -10.26 -0.93 16.99
C ILE A 493 -9.68 -1.81 18.10
N GLN A 494 -10.28 -2.97 18.37
CA GLN A 494 -9.77 -3.94 19.35
C GLN A 494 -8.41 -4.51 18.95
N SER A 495 -8.21 -4.82 17.67
CA SER A 495 -6.97 -5.42 17.16
C SER A 495 -5.91 -4.39 16.80
N HIS A 496 -6.25 -3.09 16.68
CA HIS A 496 -5.36 -2.01 16.22
C HIS A 496 -5.27 -0.81 17.20
N PRO A 497 -5.04 -1.00 18.49
CA PRO A 497 -5.17 0.05 19.51
C PRO A 497 -4.17 1.20 19.37
N VAL A 498 -3.06 0.98 18.64
CA VAL A 498 -1.96 1.94 18.43
C VAL A 498 -1.75 2.33 16.97
N ASP A 499 -2.67 1.93 16.10
CA ASP A 499 -2.63 2.16 14.66
C ASP A 499 -2.69 3.66 14.28
N SER A 500 -2.08 4.02 13.15
CA SER A 500 -2.15 5.38 12.60
C SER A 500 -3.59 5.81 12.29
N LYS A 501 -4.44 4.87 11.87
CA LYS A 501 -5.86 5.08 11.52
C LYS A 501 -6.80 5.04 12.73
N ILE A 502 -6.29 4.79 13.95
CA ILE A 502 -7.15 4.64 15.14
C ILE A 502 -8.03 5.87 15.40
N ALA A 503 -7.50 7.08 15.15
CA ALA A 503 -8.27 8.30 15.30
C ALA A 503 -9.41 8.38 14.26
N ALA A 504 -9.16 7.97 13.03
CA ALA A 504 -10.17 7.90 11.99
C ALA A 504 -11.25 6.85 12.32
N ALA A 505 -10.85 5.64 12.70
CA ALA A 505 -11.79 4.58 13.08
C ALA A 505 -12.73 4.99 14.20
N LEU A 506 -12.18 5.58 15.27
CA LEU A 506 -12.96 6.12 16.38
C LEU A 506 -13.91 7.23 15.92
N GLY A 507 -13.43 8.14 15.07
CA GLY A 507 -14.24 9.23 14.53
C GLY A 507 -15.39 8.75 13.66
N GLU A 508 -15.15 7.77 12.79
CA GLU A 508 -16.20 7.19 11.93
C GLU A 508 -17.18 6.33 12.76
N ARG A 509 -16.73 5.56 13.76
CA ARG A 509 -17.63 4.85 14.66
C ARG A 509 -18.52 5.82 15.45
N CYS A 510 -17.98 6.93 15.96
CA CYS A 510 -18.76 8.00 16.58
C CYS A 510 -19.84 8.53 15.63
N ARG A 511 -19.50 8.80 14.37
CA ARG A 511 -20.45 9.26 13.34
C ARG A 511 -21.53 8.23 13.07
N ALA A 512 -21.16 6.98 12.91
CA ALA A 512 -22.09 5.88 12.67
C ALA A 512 -23.07 5.72 13.85
N SER A 513 -22.59 5.80 15.10
CA SER A 513 -23.41 5.79 16.32
C SER A 513 -24.41 6.96 16.35
N ALA A 514 -23.98 8.15 15.94
CA ALA A 514 -24.87 9.31 15.83
C ALA A 514 -25.95 9.12 14.76
N ILE A 515 -25.63 8.50 13.62
CA ILE A 515 -26.58 8.23 12.53
C ILE A 515 -27.61 7.16 12.95
N GLU A 516 -27.16 6.06 13.52
CA GLU A 516 -28.02 4.97 14.01
C GLU A 516 -28.80 5.35 15.29
N ASN A 517 -28.42 6.45 15.93
CA ASN A 517 -28.96 6.84 17.25
C ASN A 517 -28.76 5.73 18.29
N GLN A 518 -27.59 5.10 18.27
CA GLN A 518 -27.24 3.96 19.13
C GLN A 518 -25.94 4.23 19.86
N ASP A 519 -25.88 3.85 21.15
CA ASP A 519 -24.70 4.05 22.02
C ASP A 519 -24.05 5.44 21.92
N LEU A 520 -24.85 6.49 22.07
CA LEU A 520 -24.38 7.87 21.94
C LEU A 520 -23.31 8.23 22.98
N ALA A 521 -23.31 7.56 24.14
CA ALA A 521 -22.29 7.78 25.18
C ALA A 521 -20.93 7.20 24.76
N GLY A 522 -20.90 5.97 24.26
CA GLY A 522 -19.71 5.34 23.69
C GLY A 522 -19.20 6.11 22.47
N GLY A 523 -20.09 6.52 21.57
CA GLY A 523 -19.74 7.36 20.43
C GLY A 523 -19.10 8.70 20.83
N LEU A 524 -19.60 9.36 21.89
CA LEU A 524 -19.00 10.59 22.39
C LEU A 524 -17.59 10.36 22.97
N ALA A 525 -17.40 9.25 23.69
CA ALA A 525 -16.08 8.86 24.19
C ALA A 525 -15.09 8.62 23.03
N ASP A 526 -15.55 7.97 21.96
CA ASP A 526 -14.76 7.75 20.74
C ASP A 526 -14.35 9.06 20.07
N CYS A 527 -15.28 9.97 19.85
CA CYS A 527 -14.97 11.27 19.25
C CYS A 527 -13.98 12.07 20.12
N ASN A 528 -14.13 12.07 21.43
CA ASN A 528 -13.21 12.74 22.34
C ASN A 528 -11.80 12.12 22.29
N ARG A 529 -11.72 10.79 22.29
CA ARG A 529 -10.46 10.05 22.15
C ARG A 529 -9.81 10.34 20.79
N ALA A 530 -10.59 10.30 19.69
CA ALA A 530 -10.11 10.61 18.34
C ALA A 530 -9.46 12.01 18.28
N LEU A 531 -10.15 13.03 18.79
CA LEU A 531 -9.65 14.41 18.84
C LEU A 531 -8.41 14.57 19.72
N SER A 532 -8.25 13.75 20.77
CA SER A 532 -7.09 13.82 21.66
C SER A 532 -5.83 13.23 21.07
N ILE A 533 -5.96 12.24 20.16
CA ILE A 533 -4.83 11.48 19.61
C ILE A 533 -4.51 11.81 18.15
N ALA A 534 -5.42 12.48 17.43
CA ALA A 534 -5.22 12.84 16.03
C ALA A 534 -4.16 13.94 15.85
N ASP A 535 -3.40 13.84 14.78
CA ASP A 535 -2.51 14.93 14.35
C ASP A 535 -3.35 16.12 13.87
N LYS A 536 -3.14 17.26 14.53
CA LYS A 536 -3.84 18.52 14.19
C LYS A 536 -3.50 19.08 12.81
N LYS A 537 -2.38 18.65 12.23
CA LYS A 537 -1.97 18.98 10.86
C LYS A 537 -2.66 18.12 9.81
N ASN A 538 -3.32 17.01 10.21
CA ASN A 538 -4.06 16.18 9.30
C ASN A 538 -5.21 16.98 8.67
N PRO A 539 -5.35 17.02 7.33
CA PRO A 539 -6.43 17.73 6.65
C PRO A 539 -7.82 17.28 7.08
N ASN A 540 -7.94 16.02 7.53
CA ASN A 540 -9.20 15.44 8.02
C ASN A 540 -9.47 15.73 9.52
N TYR A 541 -8.59 16.48 10.21
CA TYR A 541 -8.79 16.79 11.63
C TYR A 541 -10.12 17.48 11.90
N GLY A 542 -10.54 18.39 11.01
CA GLY A 542 -11.83 19.07 11.10
C GLY A 542 -13.04 18.15 11.02
N ARG A 543 -12.93 17.00 10.32
CA ARG A 543 -13.99 15.99 10.24
C ARG A 543 -14.31 15.34 11.59
N LEU A 544 -13.33 15.26 12.48
CA LEU A 544 -13.57 14.74 13.84
C LEU A 544 -14.49 15.67 14.66
N PHE A 545 -14.37 16.99 14.47
CA PHE A 545 -15.31 17.95 15.06
C PHE A 545 -16.69 17.85 14.40
N GLU A 546 -16.77 17.69 13.07
CA GLU A 546 -18.03 17.47 12.37
C GLU A 546 -18.75 16.23 12.92
N ASN A 547 -18.05 15.11 13.10
CA ASN A 547 -18.59 13.87 13.62
C ASN A 547 -19.11 14.04 15.06
N ARG A 548 -18.33 14.73 15.92
CA ARG A 548 -18.77 15.01 17.30
C ARG A 548 -19.93 15.99 17.32
N GLY A 549 -19.91 17.02 16.50
CA GLY A 549 -21.01 17.98 16.34
C GLY A 549 -22.32 17.32 15.93
N LEU A 550 -22.29 16.30 15.05
CA LEU A 550 -23.46 15.51 14.69
C LEU A 550 -23.98 14.72 15.91
N LEU A 551 -23.10 14.11 16.68
CA LEU A 551 -23.47 13.37 17.88
C LEU A 551 -24.03 14.28 18.96
N GLU A 552 -23.41 15.44 19.23
CA GLU A 552 -23.92 16.44 20.18
C GLU A 552 -25.29 16.99 19.73
N LEU A 553 -25.50 17.19 18.41
CA LEU A 553 -26.81 17.54 17.84
C LEU A 553 -27.86 16.46 18.14
N ARG A 554 -27.51 15.18 17.98
CA ARG A 554 -28.37 14.04 18.29
C ARG A 554 -28.74 13.98 19.77
N GLN A 555 -27.82 14.33 20.66
CA GLN A 555 -28.05 14.42 22.10
C GLN A 555 -28.74 15.73 22.54
N THR A 556 -29.15 16.58 21.60
CA THR A 556 -29.76 17.90 21.86
C THR A 556 -28.84 18.90 22.57
N ASN A 557 -27.52 18.65 22.59
CA ASN A 557 -26.51 19.52 23.15
C ASN A 557 -26.14 20.64 22.17
N TYR A 558 -27.09 21.48 21.82
CA TYR A 558 -26.99 22.43 20.71
C TYR A 558 -25.80 23.41 20.84
N ASP A 559 -25.44 23.84 22.05
CA ASP A 559 -24.29 24.73 22.27
C ASP A 559 -22.98 24.05 21.85
N ARG A 560 -22.78 22.81 22.25
CA ARG A 560 -21.60 22.01 21.91
C ARG A 560 -21.60 21.68 20.43
N ALA A 561 -22.75 21.32 19.85
CA ALA A 561 -22.89 21.07 18.44
C ALA A 561 -22.47 22.28 17.59
N VAL A 562 -22.93 23.50 17.94
CA VAL A 562 -22.50 24.75 17.26
C VAL A 562 -21.00 24.95 17.38
N ALA A 563 -20.42 24.79 18.58
CA ALA A 563 -18.98 24.96 18.77
C ALA A 563 -18.14 23.97 17.96
N ASP A 564 -18.58 22.71 17.87
CA ASP A 564 -17.90 21.69 17.08
C ASP A 564 -18.04 21.94 15.57
N PHE A 565 -19.22 22.29 15.08
CA PHE A 565 -19.36 22.66 13.67
C PHE A 565 -18.57 23.93 13.31
N ASP A 566 -18.48 24.91 14.21
CA ASP A 566 -17.61 26.08 14.03
C ASP A 566 -16.13 25.67 13.92
N ALA A 567 -15.69 24.71 14.75
CA ALA A 567 -14.33 24.18 14.68
C ALA A 567 -14.08 23.42 13.36
N ALA A 568 -15.03 22.62 12.90
CA ALA A 568 -14.96 21.94 11.60
C ALA A 568 -14.87 22.93 10.43
N LEU A 569 -15.68 23.99 10.45
CA LEU A 569 -15.73 25.00 9.38
C LEU A 569 -14.48 25.90 9.32
N LYS A 570 -13.67 25.99 10.39
CA LYS A 570 -12.36 26.67 10.35
C LYS A 570 -11.38 25.97 9.40
N THR A 571 -11.45 24.66 9.32
CA THR A 571 -10.57 23.87 8.45
C THR A 571 -11.21 23.53 7.11
N MET A 572 -12.55 23.45 7.07
CA MET A 572 -13.36 23.09 5.91
C MET A 572 -14.48 24.11 5.67
N PRO A 573 -14.18 25.35 5.23
CA PRO A 573 -15.17 26.44 5.17
C PRO A 573 -16.38 26.18 4.26
N LYS A 574 -16.23 25.32 3.25
CA LYS A 574 -17.28 24.94 2.30
C LYS A 574 -17.90 23.58 2.60
N ASN A 575 -17.84 23.11 3.82
CA ASN A 575 -18.43 21.84 4.22
C ASN A 575 -19.95 21.99 4.41
N ALA A 576 -20.73 21.50 3.43
CA ALA A 576 -22.20 21.59 3.45
C ALA A 576 -22.81 20.88 4.67
N PHE A 577 -22.22 19.74 5.11
CA PHE A 577 -22.74 18.97 6.23
C PHE A 577 -22.58 19.74 7.55
N ALA A 578 -21.40 20.31 7.80
CA ALA A 578 -21.13 21.12 8.99
C ALA A 578 -21.96 22.41 9.01
N LEU A 579 -22.14 23.09 7.85
CA LEU A 579 -23.00 24.25 7.73
C LEU A 579 -24.45 23.91 8.06
N TYR A 580 -24.99 22.82 7.46
CA TYR A 580 -26.39 22.44 7.70
C TYR A 580 -26.61 22.02 9.15
N GLY A 581 -25.71 21.21 9.73
CA GLY A 581 -25.77 20.77 11.13
C GLY A 581 -25.71 21.95 12.11
N ARG A 582 -24.83 22.93 11.84
CA ARG A 582 -24.78 24.17 12.63
C ARG A 582 -26.06 24.97 12.51
N GLY A 583 -26.61 25.06 11.32
CA GLY A 583 -27.90 25.72 11.07
C GLY A 583 -29.03 25.09 11.87
N VAL A 584 -29.16 23.75 11.82
CA VAL A 584 -30.15 23.01 12.64
C VAL A 584 -29.94 23.28 14.13
N ALA A 585 -28.71 23.21 14.64
CA ALA A 585 -28.42 23.49 16.06
C ALA A 585 -28.80 24.91 16.46
N LYS A 586 -28.55 25.92 15.60
CA LYS A 586 -28.91 27.33 15.84
C LYS A 586 -30.43 27.54 15.87
N THR A 587 -31.20 26.88 14.99
CA THR A 587 -32.67 27.01 15.02
C THR A 587 -33.25 26.50 16.34
N HIS A 588 -32.74 25.41 16.87
CA HIS A 588 -33.15 24.89 18.19
C HIS A 588 -32.70 25.79 19.37
N LYS A 589 -31.78 26.74 19.14
CA LYS A 589 -31.35 27.75 20.13
C LYS A 589 -32.07 29.09 19.97
N ASN A 590 -33.18 29.15 19.30
CA ASN A 590 -33.92 30.38 18.98
C ASN A 590 -33.11 31.41 18.17
N LYS A 591 -32.12 30.95 17.37
CA LYS A 591 -31.35 31.76 16.42
C LYS A 591 -31.76 31.41 14.98
N ALA A 592 -33.07 31.49 14.71
CA ALA A 592 -33.65 31.04 13.46
C ALA A 592 -32.99 31.67 12.22
N THR A 593 -32.84 32.99 12.20
CA THR A 593 -32.27 33.74 11.06
C THR A 593 -30.83 33.29 10.74
N GLU A 594 -30.00 33.12 11.78
CA GLU A 594 -28.63 32.65 11.58
C GLU A 594 -28.59 31.19 11.11
N GLY A 595 -29.51 30.36 11.65
CA GLY A 595 -29.63 28.94 11.29
C GLY A 595 -30.09 28.76 9.86
N GLU A 596 -31.09 29.53 9.43
CA GLU A 596 -31.60 29.52 8.04
C GLU A 596 -30.52 29.95 7.03
N ALA A 597 -29.73 30.96 7.37
CA ALA A 597 -28.62 31.41 6.54
C ALA A 597 -27.56 30.30 6.34
N ASP A 598 -27.17 29.60 7.41
CA ASP A 598 -26.24 28.47 7.34
C ASP A 598 -26.82 27.33 6.51
N MET A 599 -28.10 26.98 6.69
CA MET A 599 -28.76 25.92 5.92
C MET A 599 -28.92 26.28 4.44
N ALA A 600 -29.24 27.55 4.13
CA ALA A 600 -29.36 28.01 2.75
C ALA A 600 -28.02 27.94 2.02
N GLU A 601 -26.92 28.30 2.68
CA GLU A 601 -25.58 28.16 2.12
C GLU A 601 -25.20 26.69 1.92
N ALA A 602 -25.53 25.82 2.87
CA ALA A 602 -25.29 24.37 2.77
C ALA A 602 -26.04 23.76 1.57
N VAL A 603 -27.31 24.15 1.33
CA VAL A 603 -28.11 23.67 0.21
C VAL A 603 -27.53 24.13 -1.14
N LYS A 604 -26.95 25.33 -1.26
CA LYS A 604 -26.24 25.76 -2.46
C LYS A 604 -25.04 24.87 -2.77
N LEU A 605 -24.30 24.44 -1.73
CA LEU A 605 -23.14 23.56 -1.86
C LEU A 605 -23.53 22.09 -2.13
N SER A 606 -24.63 21.63 -1.52
CA SER A 606 -25.15 20.28 -1.66
C SER A 606 -26.68 20.26 -1.62
N PRO A 607 -27.35 20.20 -2.79
CA PRO A 607 -28.84 20.29 -2.86
C PRO A 607 -29.58 19.21 -2.07
N HIS A 608 -28.96 18.06 -1.84
CA HIS A 608 -29.59 16.93 -1.14
C HIS A 608 -29.36 16.93 0.38
N ILE A 609 -28.63 17.91 0.94
CA ILE A 609 -28.22 17.91 2.35
C ILE A 609 -29.43 17.94 3.31
N ALA A 610 -30.44 18.72 2.99
CA ALA A 610 -31.67 18.81 3.79
C ALA A 610 -32.38 17.47 3.89
N ALA A 611 -32.51 16.75 2.77
CA ALA A 611 -33.10 15.41 2.76
C ALA A 611 -32.28 14.40 3.56
N GLN A 612 -30.94 14.52 3.53
CA GLN A 612 -30.05 13.66 4.33
C GLN A 612 -30.25 13.85 5.84
N PHE A 613 -30.36 15.09 6.32
CA PHE A 613 -30.63 15.37 7.72
C PHE A 613 -32.04 14.95 8.15
N SER A 614 -33.04 15.21 7.30
CA SER A 614 -34.42 14.80 7.53
C SER A 614 -34.58 13.28 7.62
N ALA A 615 -33.95 12.53 6.72
CA ALA A 615 -33.92 11.06 6.74
C ALA A 615 -33.29 10.49 8.00
N ARG A 616 -32.43 11.25 8.66
CA ARG A 616 -31.82 10.89 9.94
C ARG A 616 -32.61 11.39 11.16
N GLY A 617 -33.76 12.00 10.97
CA GLY A 617 -34.55 12.57 12.06
C GLY A 617 -33.87 13.78 12.75
N LEU A 618 -33.08 14.53 12.01
CA LEU A 618 -32.36 15.73 12.47
C LEU A 618 -32.88 16.98 11.74
N ALA A 619 -34.22 17.13 11.73
CA ALA A 619 -34.83 18.30 11.12
C ALA A 619 -34.59 19.57 11.97
N PRO A 620 -34.56 20.79 11.33
CA PRO A 620 -34.59 22.04 12.07
C PRO A 620 -35.87 22.16 12.90
N SER A 621 -35.80 22.90 14.01
CA SER A 621 -37.01 23.26 14.76
C SER A 621 -37.96 24.02 13.83
N THR A 622 -39.16 23.51 13.64
CA THR A 622 -40.25 24.33 13.06
C THR A 622 -40.62 25.32 14.15
N ALA A 623 -40.35 26.61 13.92
CA ALA A 623 -40.88 27.65 14.80
C ALA A 623 -42.39 27.49 14.90
N PRO A 624 -43.01 27.61 16.09
CA PRO A 624 -44.45 27.55 16.24
C PRO A 624 -45.16 28.64 15.48
#